data_87cf6be0225ef2f63770c4ef3133fc75
#
_entry.id   87cf6be0225ef2f63770c4ef3133fc75
#
_cell.length_a   1.000
_cell.length_b   1.000
_cell.length_c   1.000
_cell.angle_alpha   90.00
_cell.angle_beta   90.00
_cell.angle_gamma   90.00
#
_symmetry.space_group_name_H-M   'P 1'
#
loop_
_entity.id
_entity.type
_entity.pdbx_description
1 polymer ?
#
loop_
_entity_poly.entity_id
_entity_poly.type
_entity_poly.pdbx_seq_one_letter_code
_entity_poly.pdbx_strand_id
1 'polypeptide(L)'
;MTAQTVTPRNLKNMLHDGGEIALLDVREDGQFGEGHLLFATPMPYSRLELGITTLVPRKSARIVLCDDGDGVAERGVKRLAAIGYTDVSVLAGGNPAWAAAGYAIFKGVNVPSKLFGELVEHVYETPRVTVTELAQMQQRNEDFIIVDGRPYAEYNKMNIPGGICCPNAELPYRISEIVKNPKTKIIVNCAGRTRSIMGAQTLLNFGIENPVYALENGTQGWVLADFELERGATRKYPDKINAAALPGLQASAKKLLARFKVQTVTAKQVEGWLSDSGRSLSVLDVRTAEEFQAGSLPGAAHAPGGQLVQATDQWVGVRNARIVLADGEGVRAPVVAAWLKQLGCDVYVLEGGVNSGLQLPVPAKASLPALPKISAAELKQALAAGSCSAFYLGPSMNYRKQHVPGSRWSIRSRIVKDAAGAKNVVLITRDTDVAQAAAIDLAEAGVGNVKLLEGGLATWTAAGYTLEASPHTPADADCIDYLFFVHDRHLGNREAMKQYLAWETGLIAQLDEQDKASFKVGESH
;
A
#
# COMPACT_ATOMS: atom_id res chain seq x y z
N MET A 1 -20.98 15.12 20.44
CA MET A 1 -21.90 14.34 19.59
C MET A 1 -21.50 12.87 19.74
N THR A 2 -22.48 12.00 20.03
CA THR A 2 -22.25 10.54 19.95
C THR A 2 -22.03 10.17 18.50
N ALA A 3 -21.00 9.37 18.22
CA ALA A 3 -20.73 8.88 16.87
C ALA A 3 -21.90 8.00 16.40
N GLN A 4 -22.31 8.15 15.15
CA GLN A 4 -23.26 7.24 14.53
C GLN A 4 -22.62 5.86 14.41
N THR A 5 -23.36 4.79 14.71
CA THR A 5 -22.85 3.42 14.67
C THR A 5 -23.54 2.58 13.61
N VAL A 6 -22.79 1.65 13.02
CA VAL A 6 -23.27 0.67 12.03
C VAL A 6 -23.04 -0.73 12.58
N THR A 7 -24.05 -1.59 12.56
CA THR A 7 -23.89 -3.00 12.96
C THR A 7 -23.09 -3.79 11.93
N PRO A 8 -22.42 -4.90 12.29
CA PRO A 8 -21.70 -5.76 11.35
C PRO A 8 -22.56 -6.19 10.14
N ARG A 9 -23.81 -6.58 10.36
CA ARG A 9 -24.75 -6.97 9.30
C ARG A 9 -25.04 -5.81 8.34
N ASN A 10 -25.26 -4.62 8.85
CA ASN A 10 -25.52 -3.43 8.02
C ASN A 10 -24.26 -3.06 7.23
N LEU A 11 -23.08 -3.10 7.85
CA LEU A 11 -21.81 -2.87 7.15
C LEU A 11 -21.62 -3.88 6.01
N LYS A 12 -21.89 -5.18 6.25
CA LYS A 12 -21.80 -6.20 5.18
C LYS A 12 -22.70 -5.84 3.99
N ASN A 13 -23.94 -5.41 4.26
CA ASN A 13 -24.85 -4.94 3.21
C ASN A 13 -24.30 -3.71 2.47
N MET A 14 -23.78 -2.71 3.21
CA MET A 14 -23.22 -1.48 2.64
C MET A 14 -22.00 -1.75 1.75
N LEU A 15 -21.21 -2.78 2.04
CA LEU A 15 -20.05 -3.18 1.22
C LEU A 15 -20.45 -3.80 -0.13
N HIS A 16 -21.71 -4.27 -0.26
CA HIS A 16 -22.21 -4.94 -1.44
C HIS A 16 -23.46 -4.30 -2.08
N ASP A 17 -23.86 -3.09 -1.64
CA ASP A 17 -25.02 -2.37 -2.18
C ASP A 17 -24.73 -1.63 -3.51
N GLY A 18 -23.48 -1.66 -3.98
CA GLY A 18 -23.04 -0.98 -5.20
C GLY A 18 -22.77 0.52 -5.00
N GLY A 19 -23.10 1.10 -3.86
CA GLY A 19 -22.78 2.48 -3.52
C GLY A 19 -21.32 2.68 -3.15
N GLU A 20 -20.87 3.93 -3.13
CA GLU A 20 -19.55 4.27 -2.62
C GLU A 20 -19.47 4.11 -1.11
N ILE A 21 -18.39 3.53 -0.61
CA ILE A 21 -18.07 3.41 0.80
C ILE A 21 -16.57 3.41 1.03
N ALA A 22 -16.11 4.16 2.03
CA ALA A 22 -14.77 4.05 2.58
C ALA A 22 -14.85 3.32 3.92
N LEU A 23 -14.44 2.06 3.95
CA LEU A 23 -14.23 1.32 5.18
C LEU A 23 -12.78 1.49 5.60
N LEU A 24 -12.54 2.24 6.68
CA LEU A 24 -11.20 2.60 7.14
C LEU A 24 -10.90 1.95 8.50
N ASP A 25 -9.84 1.16 8.54
CA ASP A 25 -9.32 0.64 9.79
C ASP A 25 -8.35 1.66 10.39
N VAL A 26 -8.72 2.22 11.54
CA VAL A 26 -7.95 3.29 12.19
C VAL A 26 -6.93 2.78 13.19
N ARG A 27 -6.78 1.47 13.32
CA ARG A 27 -5.70 0.85 14.09
C ARG A 27 -4.35 1.05 13.41
N GLU A 28 -3.27 0.86 14.15
CA GLU A 28 -1.92 0.96 13.60
C GLU A 28 -1.58 -0.26 12.73
N ASP A 29 -0.59 -0.12 11.85
CA ASP A 29 -0.28 -1.09 10.78
C ASP A 29 -0.04 -2.52 11.29
N GLY A 30 0.60 -2.69 12.44
CA GLY A 30 0.81 -3.98 13.07
C GLY A 30 -0.51 -4.65 13.50
N GLN A 31 -1.39 -3.88 14.14
CA GLN A 31 -2.72 -4.37 14.54
C GLN A 31 -3.58 -4.71 13.33
N PHE A 32 -3.59 -3.85 12.29
CA PHE A 32 -4.27 -4.12 11.03
C PHE A 32 -3.82 -5.47 10.44
N GLY A 33 -2.51 -5.67 10.36
CA GLY A 33 -1.96 -6.88 9.76
C GLY A 33 -2.19 -8.17 10.57
N GLU A 34 -2.47 -8.08 11.88
CA GLU A 34 -2.83 -9.26 12.68
C GLU A 34 -4.27 -9.74 12.40
N GLY A 35 -5.15 -8.84 11.92
CA GLY A 35 -6.49 -9.24 11.49
C GLY A 35 -7.37 -8.04 11.17
N HIS A 36 -7.95 -8.02 9.97
CA HIS A 36 -8.80 -6.93 9.49
C HIS A 36 -9.95 -7.44 8.61
N LEU A 37 -10.92 -6.59 8.32
CA LEU A 37 -12.01 -6.86 7.36
C LEU A 37 -11.44 -6.82 5.93
N LEU A 38 -11.92 -7.69 5.03
CA LEU A 38 -11.39 -7.87 3.67
C LEU A 38 -11.21 -6.55 2.90
N PHE A 39 -12.19 -5.67 2.96
CA PHE A 39 -12.19 -4.41 2.21
C PHE A 39 -11.82 -3.19 3.05
N ALA A 40 -11.29 -3.40 4.25
CA ALA A 40 -10.80 -2.31 5.07
C ALA A 40 -9.50 -1.73 4.48
N THR A 41 -9.48 -0.42 4.33
CA THR A 41 -8.29 0.35 3.97
C THR A 41 -7.55 0.72 5.26
N PRO A 42 -6.24 0.40 5.41
CA PRO A 42 -5.48 0.84 6.56
C PRO A 42 -5.33 2.37 6.54
N MET A 43 -5.85 3.02 7.58
CA MET A 43 -5.76 4.46 7.79
C MET A 43 -5.45 4.74 9.26
N PRO A 44 -4.21 4.45 9.70
CA PRO A 44 -3.83 4.57 11.11
C PRO A 44 -4.22 5.92 11.71
N TYR A 45 -4.83 5.90 12.90
CA TYR A 45 -5.20 7.11 13.62
C TYR A 45 -4.02 8.08 13.79
N SER A 46 -2.82 7.52 13.91
CA SER A 46 -1.59 8.34 14.00
C SER A 46 -1.38 9.26 12.80
N ARG A 47 -1.96 8.92 11.64
CA ARG A 47 -1.81 9.65 10.36
C ARG A 47 -3.14 10.04 9.71
N LEU A 48 -4.26 9.93 10.40
CA LEU A 48 -5.59 10.03 9.83
C LEU A 48 -5.80 11.33 9.02
N GLU A 49 -5.56 12.49 9.64
CA GLU A 49 -5.74 13.80 8.96
C GLU A 49 -4.72 14.04 7.85
N LEU A 50 -3.57 13.35 7.90
CA LEU A 50 -2.48 13.51 6.94
C LEU A 50 -2.76 12.76 5.62
N GLY A 51 -3.46 11.62 5.68
CA GLY A 51 -3.70 10.73 4.55
C GLY A 51 -5.10 10.77 3.96
N ILE A 52 -6.10 11.10 4.77
CA ILE A 52 -7.50 10.93 4.41
C ILE A 52 -7.93 11.71 3.16
N THR A 53 -7.43 12.92 2.96
CA THR A 53 -7.83 13.76 1.82
C THR A 53 -7.38 13.19 0.47
N THR A 54 -6.33 12.40 0.46
CA THR A 54 -5.86 11.68 -0.73
C THR A 54 -6.69 10.43 -0.98
N LEU A 55 -6.94 9.64 0.06
CA LEU A 55 -7.65 8.36 -0.05
C LEU A 55 -9.17 8.52 -0.18
N VAL A 56 -9.73 9.55 0.45
CA VAL A 56 -11.17 9.86 0.44
C VAL A 56 -11.35 11.34 0.08
N PRO A 57 -11.20 11.72 -1.19
CA PRO A 57 -11.19 13.14 -1.60
C PRO A 57 -12.54 13.84 -1.39
N ARG A 58 -13.66 13.10 -1.45
CA ARG A 58 -15.01 13.64 -1.29
C ARG A 58 -15.42 13.69 0.20
N LYS A 59 -15.63 14.90 0.73
CA LYS A 59 -15.97 15.11 2.16
C LYS A 59 -17.32 14.53 2.59
N SER A 60 -18.24 14.33 1.65
CA SER A 60 -19.55 13.70 1.86
C SER A 60 -19.56 12.21 1.50
N ALA A 61 -18.40 11.57 1.32
CA ALA A 61 -18.33 10.12 1.11
C ALA A 61 -18.81 9.40 2.38
N ARG A 62 -19.52 8.29 2.17
CA ARG A 62 -19.95 7.39 3.25
C ARG A 62 -18.74 6.68 3.84
N ILE A 63 -18.36 7.03 5.08
CA ILE A 63 -17.20 6.47 5.77
C ILE A 63 -17.67 5.63 6.96
N VAL A 64 -17.08 4.44 7.10
CA VAL A 64 -17.19 3.62 8.31
C VAL A 64 -15.79 3.39 8.86
N LEU A 65 -15.56 3.80 10.10
CA LEU A 65 -14.32 3.55 10.82
C LEU A 65 -14.45 2.25 11.61
N CYS A 66 -13.39 1.44 11.64
CA CYS A 66 -13.30 0.26 12.49
C CYS A 66 -12.01 0.26 13.32
N ASP A 67 -12.10 -0.35 14.49
CA ASP A 67 -11.02 -0.54 15.47
C ASP A 67 -11.22 -1.86 16.22
N ASP A 68 -10.57 -2.03 17.37
CA ASP A 68 -10.78 -3.19 18.25
C ASP A 68 -11.89 -2.98 19.31
N GLY A 69 -12.75 -1.97 19.14
CA GLY A 69 -13.78 -1.58 20.13
C GLY A 69 -13.18 -0.81 21.31
N ASP A 70 -12.04 -0.20 21.14
CA ASP A 70 -11.25 0.50 22.16
C ASP A 70 -11.40 2.03 22.13
N GLY A 71 -12.26 2.56 21.26
CA GLY A 71 -12.62 3.97 21.17
C GLY A 71 -11.70 4.82 20.28
N VAL A 72 -10.78 4.21 19.55
CA VAL A 72 -9.94 4.91 18.57
C VAL A 72 -10.79 5.41 17.40
N ALA A 73 -11.76 4.61 16.95
CA ALA A 73 -12.66 4.98 15.86
C ALA A 73 -13.53 6.21 16.23
N GLU A 74 -14.04 6.29 17.46
CA GLU A 74 -14.82 7.45 17.93
C GLU A 74 -13.97 8.73 17.97
N ARG A 75 -12.69 8.63 18.36
CA ARG A 75 -11.74 9.74 18.25
C ARG A 75 -11.53 10.13 16.78
N GLY A 76 -11.42 9.14 15.89
CA GLY A 76 -11.32 9.33 14.44
C GLY A 76 -12.50 10.12 13.88
N VAL A 77 -13.73 9.83 14.30
CA VAL A 77 -14.93 10.59 13.89
C VAL A 77 -14.79 12.08 14.24
N LYS A 78 -14.30 12.41 15.44
CA LYS A 78 -14.08 13.81 15.84
C LYS A 78 -13.04 14.51 14.95
N ARG A 79 -11.95 13.80 14.63
CA ARG A 79 -10.88 14.34 13.75
C ARG A 79 -11.41 14.59 12.33
N LEU A 80 -12.14 13.63 11.76
CA LEU A 80 -12.72 13.76 10.42
C LEU A 80 -13.77 14.87 10.35
N ALA A 81 -14.64 14.97 11.35
CA ALA A 81 -15.61 16.07 11.44
C ALA A 81 -14.92 17.45 11.51
N ALA A 82 -13.82 17.57 12.27
CA ALA A 82 -13.07 18.81 12.39
C ALA A 82 -12.46 19.29 11.05
N ILE A 83 -12.19 18.37 10.12
CA ILE A 83 -11.67 18.67 8.78
C ILE A 83 -12.74 18.59 7.68
N GLY A 84 -14.02 18.54 8.07
CA GLY A 84 -15.16 18.73 7.19
C GLY A 84 -15.78 17.48 6.56
N TYR A 85 -15.47 16.27 7.04
CA TYR A 85 -16.20 15.06 6.64
C TYR A 85 -17.55 15.00 7.36
N THR A 86 -18.62 14.70 6.61
CA THR A 86 -20.01 14.87 7.08
C THR A 86 -20.78 13.55 7.27
N ASP A 87 -20.34 12.45 6.66
CA ASP A 87 -20.98 11.13 6.73
C ASP A 87 -20.00 10.09 7.27
N VAL A 88 -19.77 10.09 8.58
CA VAL A 88 -18.80 9.23 9.26
C VAL A 88 -19.50 8.46 10.38
N SER A 89 -19.40 7.13 10.30
CA SER A 89 -19.94 6.18 11.27
C SER A 89 -18.84 5.29 11.84
N VAL A 90 -19.12 4.59 12.93
CA VAL A 90 -18.23 3.60 13.55
C VAL A 90 -18.86 2.21 13.47
N LEU A 91 -18.06 1.19 13.18
CA LEU A 91 -18.49 -0.21 13.30
C LEU A 91 -18.74 -0.54 14.77
N ALA A 92 -19.99 -0.79 15.13
CA ALA A 92 -20.39 -1.09 16.52
C ALA A 92 -19.65 -2.30 17.07
N GLY A 93 -18.84 -2.10 18.11
CA GLY A 93 -18.00 -3.12 18.74
C GLY A 93 -16.78 -3.55 17.92
N GLY A 94 -16.47 -2.83 16.85
CA GLY A 94 -15.23 -2.99 16.06
C GLY A 94 -15.05 -4.36 15.39
N ASN A 95 -13.80 -4.70 15.10
CA ASN A 95 -13.42 -5.97 14.47
C ASN A 95 -13.84 -7.21 15.30
N PRO A 96 -13.81 -7.19 16.65
CA PRO A 96 -14.34 -8.29 17.45
C PRO A 96 -15.83 -8.56 17.22
N ALA A 97 -16.65 -7.52 17.08
CA ALA A 97 -18.08 -7.69 16.80
C ALA A 97 -18.35 -8.21 15.39
N TRP A 98 -17.53 -7.82 14.41
CA TRP A 98 -17.56 -8.38 13.06
C TRP A 98 -17.31 -9.88 13.09
N ALA A 99 -16.25 -10.32 13.77
CA ALA A 99 -15.94 -11.73 13.94
C ALA A 99 -17.03 -12.50 14.69
N ALA A 100 -17.59 -11.92 15.77
CA ALA A 100 -18.68 -12.51 16.54
C ALA A 100 -19.99 -12.66 15.73
N ALA A 101 -20.19 -11.81 14.71
CA ALA A 101 -21.30 -11.93 13.76
C ALA A 101 -21.07 -13.04 12.70
N GLY A 102 -19.95 -13.77 12.75
CA GLY A 102 -19.62 -14.88 11.86
C GLY A 102 -18.95 -14.47 10.55
N TYR A 103 -18.50 -13.23 10.41
CA TYR A 103 -17.78 -12.77 9.23
C TYR A 103 -16.27 -12.98 9.37
N ALA A 104 -15.60 -13.21 8.24
CA ALA A 104 -14.17 -13.50 8.22
C ALA A 104 -13.31 -12.27 8.62
N ILE A 105 -12.26 -12.55 9.35
CA ILE A 105 -11.14 -11.64 9.65
C ILE A 105 -9.91 -12.16 8.93
N PHE A 106 -9.25 -11.31 8.17
CA PHE A 106 -8.11 -11.67 7.34
C PHE A 106 -6.81 -11.19 7.97
N LYS A 107 -5.84 -12.07 8.13
CA LYS A 107 -4.49 -11.75 8.58
C LYS A 107 -3.63 -11.30 7.39
N GLY A 108 -2.62 -10.49 7.63
CA GLY A 108 -1.65 -10.03 6.62
C GLY A 108 -1.97 -8.64 6.07
N VAL A 109 -1.35 -8.30 4.94
CA VAL A 109 -1.55 -7.01 4.24
C VAL A 109 -1.79 -7.25 2.75
N ASN A 110 -2.45 -6.29 2.09
CA ASN A 110 -2.81 -6.39 0.67
C ASN A 110 -3.64 -7.65 0.35
N VAL A 111 -4.50 -8.06 1.28
CA VAL A 111 -5.28 -9.31 1.16
C VAL A 111 -6.15 -9.35 -0.10
N PRO A 112 -6.87 -8.27 -0.50
CA PRO A 112 -7.66 -8.30 -1.74
C PRO A 112 -6.83 -8.67 -2.98
N SER A 113 -5.63 -8.12 -3.13
CA SER A 113 -4.77 -8.44 -4.28
C SER A 113 -4.15 -9.84 -4.20
N LYS A 114 -3.91 -10.35 -2.98
CA LYS A 114 -3.45 -11.72 -2.78
C LYS A 114 -4.52 -12.73 -3.22
N LEU A 115 -5.73 -12.55 -2.71
CA LEU A 115 -6.91 -13.29 -3.14
C LEU A 115 -7.10 -13.23 -4.66
N PHE A 116 -7.01 -12.03 -5.21
CA PHE A 116 -7.15 -11.81 -6.64
C PHE A 116 -6.09 -12.57 -7.45
N GLY A 117 -4.82 -12.58 -7.01
CA GLY A 117 -3.75 -13.35 -7.65
C GLY A 117 -4.01 -14.85 -7.66
N GLU A 118 -4.49 -15.41 -6.56
CA GLU A 118 -4.85 -16.84 -6.49
C GLU A 118 -6.08 -17.16 -7.38
N LEU A 119 -7.07 -16.26 -7.43
CA LEU A 119 -8.21 -16.39 -8.36
C LEU A 119 -7.76 -16.32 -9.83
N VAL A 120 -6.82 -15.42 -10.15
CA VAL A 120 -6.23 -15.32 -11.51
C VAL A 120 -5.53 -16.61 -11.89
N GLU A 121 -4.69 -17.18 -11.02
CA GLU A 121 -4.04 -18.46 -11.29
C GLU A 121 -5.05 -19.57 -11.57
N HIS A 122 -6.11 -19.64 -10.74
CA HIS A 122 -7.13 -20.67 -10.86
C HIS A 122 -7.98 -20.53 -12.14
N VAL A 123 -8.39 -19.31 -12.49
CA VAL A 123 -9.29 -19.07 -13.64
C VAL A 123 -8.56 -19.11 -14.97
N TYR A 124 -7.32 -18.60 -15.03
CA TYR A 124 -6.54 -18.56 -16.27
C TYR A 124 -5.59 -19.74 -16.44
N GLU A 125 -5.44 -20.58 -15.41
CA GLU A 125 -4.48 -21.69 -15.41
C GLU A 125 -3.07 -21.19 -15.81
N THR A 126 -2.66 -20.05 -15.25
CA THR A 126 -1.40 -19.37 -15.60
C THR A 126 -0.23 -20.36 -15.59
N PRO A 127 0.49 -20.55 -16.70
CA PRO A 127 1.62 -21.45 -16.76
C PRO A 127 2.69 -21.12 -15.73
N ARG A 128 3.25 -22.14 -15.10
CA ARG A 128 4.25 -21.97 -14.04
C ARG A 128 5.41 -22.94 -14.18
N VAL A 129 6.53 -22.59 -13.58
CA VAL A 129 7.69 -23.45 -13.37
C VAL A 129 8.05 -23.44 -11.90
N THR A 130 8.49 -24.58 -11.39
CA THR A 130 9.02 -24.70 -10.03
C THR A 130 10.43 -24.13 -9.95
N VAL A 131 10.87 -23.79 -8.74
CA VAL A 131 12.26 -23.33 -8.52
C VAL A 131 13.30 -24.42 -8.89
N THR A 132 12.96 -25.70 -8.70
CA THR A 132 13.82 -26.82 -9.08
C THR A 132 13.93 -26.96 -10.61
N GLU A 133 12.82 -26.84 -11.34
CA GLU A 133 12.85 -26.82 -12.81
C GLU A 133 13.66 -25.65 -13.33
N LEU A 134 13.49 -24.43 -12.76
CA LEU A 134 14.29 -23.27 -13.14
C LEU A 134 15.79 -23.51 -12.91
N ALA A 135 16.18 -24.08 -11.77
CA ALA A 135 17.59 -24.43 -11.51
C ALA A 135 18.13 -25.45 -12.52
N GLN A 136 17.32 -26.42 -12.92
CA GLN A 136 17.70 -27.39 -13.99
C GLN A 136 17.83 -26.71 -15.36
N MET A 137 16.95 -25.76 -15.70
CA MET A 137 17.05 -24.97 -16.93
C MET A 137 18.34 -24.16 -16.95
N GLN A 138 18.76 -23.55 -15.83
CA GLN A 138 20.05 -22.88 -15.69
C GLN A 138 21.23 -23.82 -15.93
N GLN A 139 21.20 -25.01 -15.31
CA GLN A 139 22.25 -26.02 -15.48
C GLN A 139 22.39 -26.53 -16.94
N ARG A 140 21.28 -26.62 -17.66
CA ARG A 140 21.24 -27.06 -19.06
C ARG A 140 21.51 -25.94 -20.06
N ASN A 141 21.73 -24.70 -19.60
CA ASN A 141 21.84 -23.50 -20.43
C ASN A 141 20.71 -23.37 -21.45
N GLU A 142 19.46 -23.62 -21.02
CA GLU A 142 18.29 -23.42 -21.87
C GLU A 142 18.11 -21.95 -22.24
N ASP A 143 17.41 -21.67 -23.35
CA ASP A 143 17.11 -20.31 -23.79
C ASP A 143 15.91 -19.74 -22.99
N PHE A 144 16.20 -19.00 -21.92
CA PHE A 144 15.22 -18.30 -21.09
C PHE A 144 15.79 -17.04 -20.44
N ILE A 145 14.90 -16.19 -19.96
CA ILE A 145 15.23 -15.06 -19.10
C ILE A 145 14.35 -15.09 -17.84
N ILE A 146 14.86 -14.51 -16.78
CA ILE A 146 14.11 -14.24 -15.54
C ILE A 146 13.85 -12.74 -15.46
N VAL A 147 12.58 -12.35 -15.36
CA VAL A 147 12.19 -10.96 -15.10
C VAL A 147 11.54 -10.86 -13.71
N ASP A 148 12.01 -9.94 -12.90
CA ASP A 148 11.51 -9.72 -11.56
C ASP A 148 10.46 -8.61 -11.58
N GLY A 149 9.19 -8.96 -11.32
CA GLY A 149 8.04 -8.07 -11.35
C GLY A 149 7.91 -7.13 -10.15
N ARG A 150 8.88 -7.14 -9.23
CA ARG A 150 8.90 -6.29 -8.03
C ARG A 150 9.49 -4.90 -8.31
N PRO A 151 9.24 -3.91 -7.43
CA PRO A 151 9.97 -2.64 -7.44
C PRO A 151 11.48 -2.84 -7.32
N TYR A 152 12.24 -1.94 -7.92
CA TYR A 152 13.71 -2.01 -7.96
C TYR A 152 14.35 -2.16 -6.56
N ALA A 153 13.84 -1.49 -5.55
CA ALA A 153 14.38 -1.59 -4.19
C ALA A 153 14.27 -2.99 -3.59
N GLU A 154 13.16 -3.72 -3.86
CA GLU A 154 13.02 -5.12 -3.44
C GLU A 154 13.94 -6.04 -4.22
N TYR A 155 14.03 -5.86 -5.54
CA TYR A 155 14.91 -6.61 -6.44
C TYR A 155 16.39 -6.43 -6.06
N ASN A 156 16.86 -5.19 -5.88
CA ASN A 156 18.23 -4.88 -5.51
C ASN A 156 18.63 -5.48 -4.15
N LYS A 157 17.69 -5.47 -3.18
CA LYS A 157 17.92 -6.11 -1.88
C LYS A 157 18.22 -7.60 -2.02
N MET A 158 17.47 -8.31 -2.86
CA MET A 158 17.66 -9.74 -3.15
C MET A 158 16.82 -10.17 -4.35
N ASN A 159 17.37 -11.02 -5.20
CA ASN A 159 16.67 -11.56 -6.38
C ASN A 159 17.18 -12.96 -6.74
N ILE A 160 16.53 -13.62 -7.70
CA ILE A 160 17.03 -14.87 -8.32
C ILE A 160 18.26 -14.51 -9.18
N PRO A 161 19.39 -15.25 -9.06
CA PRO A 161 20.60 -14.99 -9.84
C PRO A 161 20.32 -14.88 -11.35
N GLY A 162 20.86 -13.82 -11.97
CA GLY A 162 20.66 -13.53 -13.39
C GLY A 162 19.33 -12.82 -13.72
N GLY A 163 18.44 -12.61 -12.76
CA GLY A 163 17.18 -11.90 -12.97
C GLY A 163 17.35 -10.44 -13.37
N ILE A 164 16.39 -9.91 -14.13
CA ILE A 164 16.32 -8.51 -14.58
C ILE A 164 15.11 -7.86 -13.95
N CYS A 165 15.27 -6.72 -13.29
CA CYS A 165 14.17 -5.97 -12.72
C CYS A 165 13.27 -5.39 -13.82
N CYS A 166 11.99 -5.75 -13.80
CA CYS A 166 10.95 -5.15 -14.65
C CYS A 166 9.60 -5.24 -13.93
N PRO A 167 9.19 -4.22 -13.19
CA PRO A 167 7.92 -4.21 -12.46
C PRO A 167 6.73 -4.56 -13.34
N ASN A 168 5.73 -5.25 -12.81
CA ASN A 168 4.65 -5.86 -13.58
C ASN A 168 3.96 -4.92 -14.58
N ALA A 169 3.74 -3.65 -14.25
CA ALA A 169 3.13 -2.70 -15.16
C ALA A 169 4.08 -2.26 -16.30
N GLU A 170 5.39 -2.39 -16.10
CA GLU A 170 6.40 -2.09 -17.12
C GLU A 170 6.61 -3.27 -18.08
N LEU A 171 6.27 -4.51 -17.70
CA LEU A 171 6.50 -5.71 -18.48
C LEU A 171 6.00 -5.59 -19.93
N PRO A 172 4.71 -5.33 -20.20
CA PRO A 172 4.21 -5.25 -21.58
C PRO A 172 4.86 -4.14 -22.42
N TYR A 173 5.26 -3.06 -21.75
CA TYR A 173 5.87 -1.91 -22.42
C TYR A 173 7.35 -2.11 -22.71
N ARG A 174 8.06 -2.90 -21.88
CA ARG A 174 9.54 -3.02 -21.92
C ARG A 174 10.04 -4.38 -22.40
N ILE A 175 9.22 -5.42 -22.38
CA ILE A 175 9.70 -6.80 -22.59
C ILE A 175 10.36 -7.03 -23.96
N SER A 176 9.88 -6.37 -25.00
CA SER A 176 10.47 -6.46 -26.34
C SER A 176 11.88 -5.85 -26.44
N GLU A 177 12.27 -5.02 -25.48
CA GLU A 177 13.64 -4.51 -25.38
C GLU A 177 14.57 -5.45 -24.60
N ILE A 178 14.01 -6.30 -23.74
CA ILE A 178 14.75 -7.28 -22.95
C ILE A 178 14.93 -8.58 -23.75
N VAL A 179 13.87 -9.02 -24.47
CA VAL A 179 13.84 -10.27 -25.21
C VAL A 179 13.63 -9.99 -26.69
N LYS A 180 14.56 -10.44 -27.54
CA LYS A 180 14.48 -10.25 -29.00
C LYS A 180 14.06 -11.53 -29.75
N ASN A 181 14.35 -12.71 -29.19
CA ASN A 181 13.97 -13.98 -29.81
C ASN A 181 12.59 -14.43 -29.29
N PRO A 182 11.58 -14.61 -30.15
CA PRO A 182 10.22 -15.00 -29.73
C PRO A 182 10.14 -16.42 -29.15
N LYS A 183 11.20 -17.23 -29.28
CA LYS A 183 11.28 -18.59 -28.68
C LYS A 183 11.84 -18.60 -27.27
N THR A 184 12.51 -17.54 -26.84
CA THR A 184 13.07 -17.43 -25.49
C THR A 184 11.95 -17.51 -24.46
N LYS A 185 12.06 -18.41 -23.50
CA LYS A 185 11.11 -18.53 -22.39
C LYS A 185 11.23 -17.33 -21.46
N ILE A 186 10.12 -16.76 -21.03
CA ILE A 186 10.08 -15.65 -20.06
C ILE A 186 9.56 -16.21 -18.74
N ILE A 187 10.36 -16.10 -17.68
CA ILE A 187 10.00 -16.56 -16.34
C ILE A 187 9.84 -15.33 -15.46
N VAL A 188 8.62 -15.09 -15.01
CA VAL A 188 8.30 -13.94 -14.15
C VAL A 188 8.47 -14.34 -12.69
N ASN A 189 9.31 -13.62 -11.97
CA ASN A 189 9.61 -13.82 -10.55
C ASN A 189 9.03 -12.73 -9.67
N CYS A 190 8.80 -13.07 -8.39
CA CYS A 190 8.56 -12.12 -7.30
C CYS A 190 9.05 -12.67 -5.96
N ALA A 191 8.55 -12.16 -4.84
CA ALA A 191 8.92 -12.67 -3.51
C ALA A 191 8.19 -13.97 -3.13
N GLY A 192 6.93 -14.12 -3.52
CA GLY A 192 6.06 -15.27 -3.22
C GLY A 192 5.31 -15.73 -4.47
N ARG A 193 3.98 -15.49 -4.50
CA ARG A 193 3.11 -16.00 -5.57
C ARG A 193 2.49 -14.89 -6.43
N THR A 194 1.70 -14.02 -5.83
CA THR A 194 0.80 -13.08 -6.50
C THR A 194 1.43 -12.31 -7.66
N ARG A 195 2.58 -11.64 -7.47
CA ARG A 195 3.18 -10.80 -8.52
C ARG A 195 3.80 -11.58 -9.65
N SER A 196 4.30 -12.82 -9.42
CA SER A 196 4.76 -13.68 -10.52
C SER A 196 3.60 -14.19 -11.37
N ILE A 197 2.50 -14.61 -10.75
CA ILE A 197 1.25 -14.99 -11.43
C ILE A 197 0.72 -13.81 -12.26
N MET A 198 0.51 -12.67 -11.61
CA MET A 198 -0.03 -11.47 -12.25
C MET A 198 0.86 -10.97 -13.40
N GLY A 199 2.19 -10.97 -13.24
CA GLY A 199 3.12 -10.53 -14.28
C GLY A 199 3.15 -11.48 -15.47
N ALA A 200 3.17 -12.79 -15.25
CA ALA A 200 3.11 -13.78 -16.32
C ALA A 200 1.76 -13.66 -17.08
N GLN A 201 0.65 -13.62 -16.35
CA GLN A 201 -0.66 -13.50 -16.97
C GLN A 201 -0.85 -12.14 -17.68
N THR A 202 -0.20 -11.08 -17.20
CA THR A 202 -0.18 -9.79 -17.90
C THR A 202 0.42 -9.92 -19.31
N LEU A 203 1.57 -10.57 -19.45
CA LEU A 203 2.21 -10.79 -20.75
C LEU A 203 1.35 -11.66 -21.66
N LEU A 204 0.77 -12.75 -21.13
CA LEU A 204 -0.15 -13.62 -21.88
C LEU A 204 -1.39 -12.86 -22.35
N ASN A 205 -2.04 -12.09 -21.49
CA ASN A 205 -3.21 -11.28 -21.85
C ASN A 205 -2.88 -10.19 -22.88
N PHE A 206 -1.66 -9.66 -22.84
CA PHE A 206 -1.17 -8.66 -23.77
C PHE A 206 -0.85 -9.23 -25.15
N GLY A 207 -0.72 -10.58 -25.26
CA GLY A 207 -0.50 -11.30 -26.51
C GLY A 207 0.98 -11.38 -26.92
N ILE A 208 1.90 -11.52 -25.95
CA ILE A 208 3.30 -11.79 -26.22
C ILE A 208 3.43 -13.21 -26.81
N GLU A 209 4.23 -13.35 -27.89
CA GLU A 209 4.43 -14.63 -28.60
C GLU A 209 5.32 -15.62 -27.84
N ASN A 210 6.18 -15.12 -26.95
CA ASN A 210 7.09 -15.92 -26.17
C ASN A 210 6.34 -16.89 -25.23
N PRO A 211 6.87 -18.08 -24.94
CA PRO A 211 6.40 -18.90 -23.83
C PRO A 211 6.64 -18.17 -22.50
N VAL A 212 5.57 -17.95 -21.71
CA VAL A 212 5.62 -17.19 -20.46
C VAL A 212 5.20 -18.07 -19.28
N TYR A 213 5.93 -18.00 -18.18
CA TYR A 213 5.70 -18.78 -16.97
C TYR A 213 5.83 -17.91 -15.72
N ALA A 214 5.01 -18.17 -14.72
CA ALA A 214 5.22 -17.68 -13.37
C ALA A 214 6.21 -18.58 -12.61
N LEU A 215 7.18 -18.00 -11.89
CA LEU A 215 8.00 -18.77 -10.96
C LEU A 215 7.19 -19.06 -9.68
N GLU A 216 6.99 -20.35 -9.41
CA GLU A 216 6.25 -20.80 -8.23
C GLU A 216 7.00 -20.43 -6.95
N ASN A 217 6.30 -19.76 -6.01
CA ASN A 217 6.82 -19.33 -4.71
C ASN A 217 8.01 -18.35 -4.75
N GLY A 218 8.41 -17.87 -5.94
CA GLY A 218 9.37 -16.79 -6.10
C GLY A 218 10.69 -16.95 -5.33
N THR A 219 11.23 -15.84 -4.79
CA THR A 219 12.47 -15.86 -3.99
C THR A 219 12.34 -16.67 -2.70
N GLN A 220 11.14 -16.78 -2.11
CA GLN A 220 10.94 -17.61 -0.92
C GLN A 220 11.07 -19.10 -1.27
N GLY A 221 10.44 -19.55 -2.36
CA GLY A 221 10.60 -20.92 -2.87
C GLY A 221 12.07 -21.26 -3.18
N TRP A 222 12.81 -20.31 -3.77
CA TRP A 222 14.23 -20.45 -4.08
C TRP A 222 15.06 -20.71 -2.82
N VAL A 223 14.86 -19.92 -1.75
CA VAL A 223 15.52 -20.12 -0.45
C VAL A 223 15.11 -21.43 0.22
N LEU A 224 13.82 -21.79 0.14
CA LEU A 224 13.31 -23.04 0.73
C LEU A 224 13.85 -24.29 0.03
N ALA A 225 14.26 -24.17 -1.23
CA ALA A 225 14.95 -25.23 -1.98
C ALA A 225 16.48 -25.19 -1.83
N ASP A 226 17.00 -24.45 -0.85
CA ASP A 226 18.43 -24.33 -0.51
C ASP A 226 19.28 -23.65 -1.60
N PHE A 227 18.69 -22.85 -2.47
CA PHE A 227 19.41 -22.04 -3.44
C PHE A 227 19.74 -20.65 -2.90
N GLU A 228 20.88 -20.11 -3.33
CA GLU A 228 21.33 -18.78 -2.91
C GLU A 228 20.71 -17.67 -3.74
N LEU A 229 20.33 -16.58 -3.07
CA LEU A 229 19.86 -15.36 -3.71
C LEU A 229 21.02 -14.43 -4.05
N GLU A 230 20.91 -13.74 -5.16
CA GLU A 230 21.79 -12.62 -5.52
C GLU A 230 21.34 -11.34 -4.78
N ARG A 231 22.31 -10.51 -4.37
CA ARG A 231 22.09 -9.25 -3.66
C ARG A 231 22.81 -8.12 -4.34
N GLY A 232 22.24 -6.91 -4.29
CA GLY A 232 22.85 -5.71 -4.86
C GLY A 232 22.86 -5.67 -6.40
N ALA A 233 22.10 -6.53 -7.05
CA ALA A 233 22.02 -6.54 -8.51
C ALA A 233 21.37 -5.24 -9.03
N THR A 234 21.90 -4.74 -10.16
CA THR A 234 21.46 -3.46 -10.76
C THR A 234 20.88 -3.62 -12.17
N ARG A 235 20.72 -4.85 -12.64
CA ARG A 235 20.14 -5.14 -13.96
C ARG A 235 18.65 -4.74 -13.95
N LYS A 236 18.28 -3.84 -14.85
CA LYS A 236 16.89 -3.40 -15.04
C LYS A 236 16.56 -3.28 -16.52
N TYR A 237 15.29 -3.15 -16.82
CA TYR A 237 14.80 -2.85 -18.15
C TYR A 237 15.43 -1.56 -18.71
N PRO A 238 15.57 -1.44 -20.05
CA PRO A 238 16.03 -0.20 -20.70
C PRO A 238 15.07 0.96 -20.46
N ASP A 239 15.59 2.15 -20.19
CA ASP A 239 14.77 3.35 -19.91
C ASP A 239 13.93 3.78 -21.13
N LYS A 240 14.40 3.45 -22.35
CA LYS A 240 13.71 3.79 -23.61
C LYS A 240 13.36 2.53 -24.39
N ILE A 241 12.20 2.55 -25.04
CA ILE A 241 11.81 1.53 -26.02
C ILE A 241 12.17 2.00 -27.44
N ASN A 242 12.26 1.05 -28.36
CA ASN A 242 12.32 1.36 -29.78
C ASN A 242 10.99 2.02 -30.21
N ALA A 243 11.06 3.25 -30.69
CA ALA A 243 9.88 4.01 -31.12
C ALA A 243 9.04 3.28 -32.20
N ALA A 244 9.67 2.47 -33.03
CA ALA A 244 8.98 1.66 -34.04
C ALA A 244 8.10 0.55 -33.44
N ALA A 245 8.32 0.14 -32.19
CA ALA A 245 7.51 -0.86 -31.52
C ALA A 245 6.19 -0.27 -30.95
N LEU A 246 6.16 1.03 -30.67
CA LEU A 246 5.05 1.66 -29.96
C LEU A 246 3.68 1.46 -30.62
N PRO A 247 3.49 1.61 -31.95
CA PRO A 247 2.18 1.38 -32.57
C PRO A 247 1.63 -0.03 -32.35
N GLY A 248 2.51 -1.05 -32.37
CA GLY A 248 2.15 -2.45 -32.09
C GLY A 248 1.72 -2.64 -30.64
N LEU A 249 2.46 -2.05 -29.69
CA LEU A 249 2.12 -2.09 -28.26
C LEU A 249 0.78 -1.41 -27.98
N GLN A 250 0.52 -0.26 -28.58
CA GLN A 250 -0.76 0.45 -28.48
C GLN A 250 -1.92 -0.37 -29.07
N ALA A 251 -1.69 -1.06 -30.20
CA ALA A 251 -2.69 -1.95 -30.77
C ALA A 251 -3.05 -3.12 -29.84
N SER A 252 -2.06 -3.74 -29.18
CA SER A 252 -2.28 -4.76 -28.17
C SER A 252 -3.00 -4.21 -26.93
N ALA A 253 -2.63 -3.03 -26.47
CA ALA A 253 -3.29 -2.35 -25.37
C ALA A 253 -4.78 -2.05 -25.68
N LYS A 254 -5.08 -1.61 -26.90
CA LYS A 254 -6.46 -1.38 -27.36
C LYS A 254 -7.29 -2.66 -27.39
N LYS A 255 -6.72 -3.78 -27.83
CA LYS A 255 -7.38 -5.10 -27.77
C LYS A 255 -7.68 -5.50 -26.33
N LEU A 256 -6.75 -5.22 -25.40
CA LEU A 256 -6.92 -5.51 -23.98
C LEU A 256 -8.07 -4.70 -23.37
N LEU A 257 -8.16 -3.39 -23.66
CA LEU A 257 -9.29 -2.55 -23.25
C LEU A 257 -10.63 -3.09 -23.76
N ALA A 258 -10.68 -3.47 -25.04
CA ALA A 258 -11.90 -4.05 -25.63
C ALA A 258 -12.30 -5.36 -24.97
N ARG A 259 -11.33 -6.25 -24.71
CA ARG A 259 -11.57 -7.55 -24.04
C ARG A 259 -12.19 -7.39 -22.67
N PHE A 260 -11.69 -6.46 -21.85
CA PHE A 260 -12.16 -6.24 -20.48
C PHE A 260 -13.17 -5.10 -20.35
N LYS A 261 -13.69 -4.58 -21.47
CA LYS A 261 -14.68 -3.49 -21.52
C LYS A 261 -14.28 -2.27 -20.66
N VAL A 262 -13.00 -1.95 -20.68
CA VAL A 262 -12.50 -0.71 -20.07
C VAL A 262 -12.74 0.44 -21.03
N GLN A 263 -13.38 1.49 -20.53
CA GLN A 263 -13.67 2.70 -21.32
C GLN A 263 -12.53 3.70 -21.26
N THR A 264 -12.33 4.44 -22.36
CA THR A 264 -11.50 5.64 -22.35
C THR A 264 -12.37 6.87 -22.07
N VAL A 265 -11.77 7.90 -21.50
CA VAL A 265 -12.43 9.17 -21.17
C VAL A 265 -11.55 10.35 -21.59
N THR A 266 -12.20 11.40 -22.09
CA THR A 266 -11.52 12.65 -22.47
C THR A 266 -11.26 13.52 -21.23
N ALA A 267 -10.29 14.45 -21.30
CA ALA A 267 -10.06 15.45 -20.25
C ALA A 267 -11.35 16.21 -19.89
N LYS A 268 -12.14 16.60 -20.90
CA LYS A 268 -13.41 17.31 -20.69
C LYS A 268 -14.45 16.49 -19.89
N GLN A 269 -14.51 15.18 -20.10
CA GLN A 269 -15.39 14.32 -19.30
C GLN A 269 -14.91 14.25 -17.84
N VAL A 270 -13.60 14.13 -17.62
CA VAL A 270 -13.02 14.11 -16.27
C VAL A 270 -13.24 15.46 -15.56
N GLU A 271 -13.08 16.58 -16.25
CA GLU A 271 -13.42 17.92 -15.73
C GLU A 271 -14.88 18.02 -15.30
N GLY A 272 -15.81 17.45 -16.06
CA GLY A 272 -17.21 17.34 -15.69
C GLY A 272 -17.41 16.51 -14.40
N TRP A 273 -16.63 15.46 -14.22
CA TRP A 273 -16.68 14.63 -13.02
C TRP A 273 -16.11 15.31 -11.76
N LEU A 274 -15.20 16.25 -11.90
CA LEU A 274 -14.72 17.07 -10.77
C LEU A 274 -15.85 17.89 -10.11
N SER A 275 -16.89 18.23 -10.87
CA SER A 275 -18.07 18.94 -10.39
C SER A 275 -19.18 18.02 -9.85
N ASP A 276 -19.03 16.70 -9.98
CA ASP A 276 -19.99 15.71 -9.50
C ASP A 276 -19.82 15.47 -8.00
N SER A 277 -20.61 16.14 -7.19
CA SER A 277 -20.58 15.98 -5.71
C SER A 277 -21.09 14.61 -5.23
N GLY A 278 -21.71 13.81 -6.10
CA GLY A 278 -22.26 12.49 -5.79
C GLY A 278 -21.25 11.35 -5.86
N ARG A 279 -20.14 11.54 -6.57
CA ARG A 279 -19.14 10.48 -6.82
C ARG A 279 -17.72 10.92 -6.50
N SER A 280 -16.95 10.02 -5.91
CA SER A 280 -15.51 10.21 -5.68
C SER A 280 -14.73 9.97 -6.98
N LEU A 281 -13.66 10.72 -7.17
CA LEU A 281 -12.78 10.62 -8.34
C LEU A 281 -11.32 10.58 -7.89
N SER A 282 -10.58 9.58 -8.38
CA SER A 282 -9.12 9.49 -8.24
C SER A 282 -8.49 9.49 -9.64
N VAL A 283 -7.53 10.39 -9.87
CA VAL A 283 -6.76 10.43 -11.13
C VAL A 283 -5.31 10.09 -10.81
N LEU A 284 -4.82 9.00 -11.40
CA LEU A 284 -3.56 8.36 -11.03
C LEU A 284 -2.63 8.25 -12.23
N ASP A 285 -1.38 8.70 -12.08
CA ASP A 285 -0.30 8.46 -13.03
C ASP A 285 0.37 7.13 -12.67
N VAL A 286 0.33 6.17 -13.61
CA VAL A 286 0.81 4.79 -13.39
C VAL A 286 2.24 4.54 -13.85
N ARG A 287 2.94 5.58 -14.30
CA ARG A 287 4.32 5.50 -14.80
C ARG A 287 5.33 5.31 -13.66
N THR A 288 6.62 5.26 -14.03
CA THR A 288 7.71 5.21 -13.04
C THR A 288 7.83 6.51 -12.25
N ALA A 289 8.51 6.45 -11.10
CA ALA A 289 8.72 7.64 -10.26
C ALA A 289 9.55 8.71 -10.98
N GLU A 290 10.53 8.30 -11.78
CA GLU A 290 11.38 9.19 -12.57
C GLU A 290 10.57 9.94 -13.63
N GLU A 291 9.68 9.23 -14.33
CA GLU A 291 8.80 9.83 -15.34
C GLU A 291 7.78 10.79 -14.70
N PHE A 292 7.21 10.42 -13.56
CA PHE A 292 6.30 11.29 -12.81
C PHE A 292 7.00 12.58 -12.34
N GLN A 293 8.20 12.46 -11.81
CA GLN A 293 9.01 13.62 -11.36
C GLN A 293 9.45 14.51 -12.52
N ALA A 294 9.71 13.94 -13.70
CA ALA A 294 10.04 14.69 -14.91
C ALA A 294 8.85 15.51 -15.45
N GLY A 295 7.63 15.16 -15.07
CA GLY A 295 6.41 15.88 -15.39
C GLY A 295 5.19 14.97 -15.46
N SER A 296 4.07 15.43 -14.89
CA SER A 296 2.79 14.74 -14.87
C SER A 296 1.63 15.73 -14.96
N LEU A 297 0.40 15.23 -14.92
CA LEU A 297 -0.79 16.06 -14.79
C LEU A 297 -0.76 16.80 -13.46
N PRO A 298 -0.92 18.13 -13.43
CA PRO A 298 -1.03 18.87 -12.18
C PRO A 298 -2.15 18.29 -11.29
N GLY A 299 -1.85 17.98 -10.06
CA GLY A 299 -2.79 17.44 -9.07
C GLY A 299 -3.06 15.93 -9.17
N ALA A 300 -2.52 15.20 -10.17
CA ALA A 300 -2.60 13.73 -10.18
C ALA A 300 -1.70 13.10 -9.11
N ALA A 301 -2.15 11.99 -8.55
CA ALA A 301 -1.32 11.22 -7.63
C ALA A 301 -0.44 10.22 -8.40
N HIS A 302 0.79 10.03 -7.95
CA HIS A 302 1.67 8.99 -8.48
C HIS A 302 1.31 7.63 -7.89
N ALA A 303 0.97 6.68 -8.73
CA ALA A 303 0.61 5.32 -8.36
C ALA A 303 1.25 4.31 -9.32
N PRO A 304 2.52 3.91 -9.13
CA PRO A 304 3.19 2.98 -10.03
C PRO A 304 2.32 1.75 -10.29
N GLY A 305 2.01 1.47 -11.55
CA GLY A 305 0.90 0.59 -11.92
C GLY A 305 0.96 -0.82 -11.30
N GLY A 306 2.16 -1.41 -11.19
CA GLY A 306 2.34 -2.70 -10.54
C GLY A 306 2.01 -2.67 -9.03
N GLN A 307 2.31 -1.57 -8.37
CA GLN A 307 2.00 -1.36 -6.95
C GLN A 307 0.53 -0.99 -6.75
N LEU A 308 -0.04 -0.21 -7.66
CA LEU A 308 -1.47 0.13 -7.63
C LEU A 308 -2.36 -1.12 -7.67
N VAL A 309 -2.05 -2.09 -8.55
CA VAL A 309 -2.79 -3.37 -8.59
C VAL A 309 -2.58 -4.19 -7.32
N GLN A 310 -1.37 -4.16 -6.75
CA GLN A 310 -1.04 -4.94 -5.56
C GLN A 310 -1.62 -4.37 -4.26
N ALA A 311 -1.77 -3.06 -4.17
CA ALA A 311 -2.12 -2.36 -2.94
C ALA A 311 -3.02 -1.16 -3.25
N THR A 312 -4.12 -1.41 -3.96
CA THR A 312 -5.05 -0.37 -4.44
C THR A 312 -5.52 0.57 -3.32
N ASP A 313 -5.68 0.03 -2.12
CA ASP A 313 -6.05 0.73 -0.89
C ASP A 313 -5.05 1.81 -0.44
N GLN A 314 -3.81 1.79 -0.93
CA GLN A 314 -2.84 2.86 -0.66
C GLN A 314 -3.12 4.15 -1.45
N TRP A 315 -3.92 4.08 -2.51
CA TRP A 315 -4.24 5.21 -3.39
C TRP A 315 -5.73 5.51 -3.47
N VAL A 316 -6.59 4.51 -3.27
CA VAL A 316 -8.04 4.63 -3.38
C VAL A 316 -8.68 4.00 -2.15
N GLY A 317 -9.12 4.84 -1.23
CA GLY A 317 -9.78 4.41 0.01
C GLY A 317 -11.30 4.27 -0.11
N VAL A 318 -11.88 4.66 -1.25
CA VAL A 318 -13.33 4.59 -1.50
C VAL A 318 -13.64 3.47 -2.47
N ARG A 319 -14.30 2.42 -1.98
CA ARG A 319 -14.81 1.34 -2.82
C ARG A 319 -15.87 1.89 -3.79
N ASN A 320 -15.87 1.40 -5.02
CA ASN A 320 -16.73 1.85 -6.13
C ASN A 320 -16.51 3.32 -6.58
N ALA A 321 -15.44 3.99 -6.14
CA ALA A 321 -15.07 5.30 -6.68
C ALA A 321 -14.66 5.20 -8.15
N ARG A 322 -14.80 6.32 -8.89
CA ARG A 322 -14.22 6.44 -10.25
C ARG A 322 -12.71 6.55 -10.16
N ILE A 323 -12.01 5.69 -10.91
CA ILE A 323 -10.55 5.69 -11.03
C ILE A 323 -10.19 6.00 -12.48
N VAL A 324 -9.42 7.05 -12.71
CA VAL A 324 -8.92 7.42 -14.03
C VAL A 324 -7.40 7.24 -14.05
N LEU A 325 -6.90 6.44 -14.96
CA LEU A 325 -5.49 6.16 -15.10
C LEU A 325 -4.87 6.93 -16.26
N ALA A 326 -3.68 7.48 -16.05
CA ALA A 326 -2.90 8.19 -17.03
C ALA A 326 -1.50 7.58 -17.18
N ASP A 327 -1.01 7.53 -18.41
CA ASP A 327 0.38 7.26 -18.77
C ASP A 327 0.86 8.21 -19.87
N GLY A 328 2.05 8.00 -20.43
CA GLY A 328 2.60 8.85 -21.48
C GLY A 328 2.40 8.30 -22.90
N GLU A 329 2.16 7.01 -23.03
CA GLU A 329 2.24 6.27 -24.29
C GLU A 329 0.98 5.46 -24.64
N GLY A 330 0.00 5.33 -23.75
CA GLY A 330 -1.24 4.58 -23.98
C GLY A 330 -1.05 3.05 -23.94
N VAL A 331 -0.13 2.55 -23.11
CA VAL A 331 0.16 1.11 -22.95
C VAL A 331 0.00 0.67 -21.51
N ARG A 332 0.66 1.34 -20.56
CA ARG A 332 0.68 0.96 -19.14
C ARG A 332 -0.67 1.20 -18.46
N ALA A 333 -1.30 2.35 -18.68
CA ALA A 333 -2.63 2.65 -18.14
C ALA A 333 -3.70 1.64 -18.59
N PRO A 334 -3.80 1.25 -19.88
CA PRO A 334 -4.66 0.16 -20.32
C PRO A 334 -4.42 -1.17 -19.63
N VAL A 335 -3.15 -1.57 -19.42
CA VAL A 335 -2.79 -2.82 -18.75
C VAL A 335 -3.25 -2.82 -17.30
N VAL A 336 -2.96 -1.74 -16.57
CA VAL A 336 -3.37 -1.57 -15.16
C VAL A 336 -4.89 -1.51 -15.04
N ALA A 337 -5.56 -0.77 -15.93
CA ALA A 337 -7.02 -0.66 -15.94
C ALA A 337 -7.71 -2.00 -16.17
N ALA A 338 -7.16 -2.85 -17.05
CA ALA A 338 -7.69 -4.19 -17.28
C ALA A 338 -7.64 -5.07 -16.01
N TRP A 339 -6.62 -4.91 -15.17
CA TRP A 339 -6.54 -5.60 -13.88
C TRP A 339 -7.46 -5.00 -12.83
N LEU A 340 -7.51 -3.68 -12.70
CA LEU A 340 -8.43 -3.03 -11.76
C LEU A 340 -9.89 -3.31 -12.10
N LYS A 341 -10.24 -3.41 -13.39
CA LYS A 341 -11.58 -3.82 -13.82
C LYS A 341 -11.95 -5.20 -13.33
N GLN A 342 -11.04 -6.16 -13.47
CA GLN A 342 -11.22 -7.53 -12.98
C GLN A 342 -11.19 -7.59 -11.43
N LEU A 343 -10.49 -6.68 -10.78
CA LEU A 343 -10.53 -6.51 -9.32
C LEU A 343 -11.87 -5.95 -8.82
N GLY A 344 -12.76 -5.53 -9.75
CA GLY A 344 -14.09 -5.00 -9.46
C GLY A 344 -14.15 -3.47 -9.34
N CYS A 345 -13.11 -2.75 -9.78
CA CYS A 345 -13.07 -1.29 -9.74
C CYS A 345 -13.83 -0.64 -10.90
N ASP A 346 -14.36 0.56 -10.65
CA ASP A 346 -14.90 1.45 -11.69
C ASP A 346 -13.77 2.30 -12.28
N VAL A 347 -13.11 1.76 -13.32
CA VAL A 347 -11.85 2.27 -13.86
C VAL A 347 -11.93 2.67 -15.31
N TYR A 348 -11.23 3.76 -15.66
CA TYR A 348 -11.16 4.39 -16.97
C TYR A 348 -9.71 4.72 -17.33
N VAL A 349 -9.43 4.87 -18.63
CA VAL A 349 -8.14 5.33 -19.15
C VAL A 349 -8.31 6.71 -19.76
N LEU A 350 -7.47 7.67 -19.36
CA LEU A 350 -7.49 9.04 -19.87
C LEU A 350 -6.91 9.10 -21.28
N GLU A 351 -7.69 9.59 -22.25
CA GLU A 351 -7.22 9.86 -23.60
C GLU A 351 -6.15 10.95 -23.58
N GLY A 352 -5.04 10.71 -24.30
CA GLY A 352 -3.87 11.59 -24.25
C GLY A 352 -3.05 11.49 -22.97
N GLY A 353 -3.50 10.71 -21.98
CA GLY A 353 -2.76 10.43 -20.75
C GLY A 353 -2.26 11.70 -20.05
N VAL A 354 -0.99 11.72 -19.67
CA VAL A 354 -0.38 12.88 -19.00
C VAL A 354 -0.25 14.12 -19.91
N ASN A 355 -0.43 13.94 -21.21
CA ASN A 355 -0.40 15.05 -22.20
C ASN A 355 -1.81 15.55 -22.56
N SER A 356 -2.86 15.10 -21.88
CA SER A 356 -4.26 15.45 -22.16
C SER A 356 -4.62 16.91 -21.89
N GLY A 357 -3.78 17.64 -21.15
CA GLY A 357 -4.05 19.01 -20.71
C GLY A 357 -4.99 19.13 -19.51
N LEU A 358 -5.45 18.00 -18.93
CA LEU A 358 -6.30 17.98 -17.76
C LEU A 358 -5.65 18.70 -16.59
N GLN A 359 -6.41 19.54 -15.91
CA GLN A 359 -6.01 20.23 -14.69
C GLN A 359 -6.84 19.71 -13.52
N LEU A 360 -6.17 19.30 -12.44
CA LEU A 360 -6.80 18.77 -11.24
C LEU A 360 -6.58 19.70 -10.05
N PRO A 361 -7.52 19.80 -9.12
CA PRO A 361 -7.30 20.52 -7.89
C PRO A 361 -6.21 19.81 -7.07
N VAL A 362 -5.28 20.58 -6.52
CA VAL A 362 -4.30 20.04 -5.57
C VAL A 362 -4.98 19.84 -4.21
N PRO A 363 -4.94 18.64 -3.62
CA PRO A 363 -5.52 18.40 -2.31
C PRO A 363 -4.94 19.35 -1.26
N ALA A 364 -5.80 19.96 -0.45
CA ALA A 364 -5.36 20.80 0.65
C ALA A 364 -4.66 19.94 1.71
N LYS A 365 -3.49 20.38 2.18
CA LYS A 365 -2.83 19.77 3.33
C LYS A 365 -3.63 20.02 4.61
N ALA A 366 -3.53 19.08 5.56
CA ALA A 366 -4.11 19.27 6.89
C ALA A 366 -3.52 20.53 7.55
N SER A 367 -4.39 21.35 8.14
CA SER A 367 -3.96 22.49 8.95
C SER A 367 -3.66 21.99 10.35
N LEU A 368 -2.38 21.96 10.71
CA LEU A 368 -1.90 21.49 12.01
C LEU A 368 -1.27 22.62 12.82
N PRO A 369 -1.35 22.61 14.17
CA PRO A 369 -0.79 23.64 15.02
C PRO A 369 0.74 23.60 14.98
N ALA A 370 1.38 24.78 14.89
CA ALA A 370 2.82 24.88 15.07
C ALA A 370 3.21 24.53 16.52
N LEU A 371 4.26 23.74 16.70
CA LEU A 371 4.77 23.38 18.02
C LEU A 371 5.98 24.24 18.42
N PRO A 372 6.04 24.69 19.66
CA PRO A 372 7.28 25.23 20.22
C PRO A 372 8.39 24.19 20.13
N LYS A 373 9.59 24.64 19.80
CA LYS A 373 10.76 23.77 19.69
C LYS A 373 11.58 23.80 20.97
N ILE A 374 12.34 22.73 21.20
CA ILE A 374 13.34 22.62 22.26
C ILE A 374 14.64 22.12 21.63
N SER A 375 15.76 22.71 22.02
CA SER A 375 17.07 22.25 21.58
C SER A 375 17.50 20.96 22.28
N ALA A 376 18.49 20.25 21.70
CA ALA A 376 19.04 19.04 22.30
C ALA A 376 19.66 19.31 23.69
N ALA A 377 20.30 20.47 23.88
CA ALA A 377 20.90 20.86 25.18
C ALA A 377 19.83 21.09 26.25
N GLU A 378 18.77 21.84 25.92
CA GLU A 378 17.66 22.06 26.84
C GLU A 378 16.92 20.78 27.17
N LEU A 379 16.68 19.89 26.19
CA LEU A 379 16.06 18.60 26.46
C LEU A 379 16.92 17.75 27.37
N LYS A 380 18.24 17.70 27.19
CA LYS A 380 19.14 16.97 28.06
C LYS A 380 19.06 17.46 29.51
N GLN A 381 19.05 18.79 29.70
CA GLN A 381 18.88 19.40 31.02
C GLN A 381 17.51 19.08 31.63
N ALA A 382 16.45 19.18 30.84
CA ALA A 382 15.09 18.89 31.30
C ALA A 382 14.90 17.43 31.71
N LEU A 383 15.48 16.47 30.97
CA LEU A 383 15.48 15.05 31.32
C LEU A 383 16.28 14.79 32.60
N ALA A 384 17.47 15.36 32.74
CA ALA A 384 18.30 15.23 33.95
C ALA A 384 17.62 15.80 35.20
N ALA A 385 16.85 16.88 35.05
CA ALA A 385 16.08 17.51 36.12
C ALA A 385 14.73 16.83 36.39
N GLY A 386 14.33 15.82 35.59
CA GLY A 386 13.00 15.20 35.69
C GLY A 386 11.84 16.16 35.42
N SER A 387 12.08 17.27 34.72
CA SER A 387 11.11 18.35 34.52
C SER A 387 10.23 18.16 33.27
N CYS A 388 10.50 17.13 32.45
CA CYS A 388 9.69 16.77 31.29
C CYS A 388 9.60 15.25 31.11
N SER A 389 8.58 14.82 30.36
CA SER A 389 8.47 13.47 29.82
C SER A 389 8.72 13.52 28.31
N ALA A 390 9.69 12.76 27.83
CA ALA A 390 10.03 12.71 26.41
C ALA A 390 9.50 11.45 25.75
N PHE A 391 8.83 11.61 24.58
CA PHE A 391 8.25 10.50 23.81
C PHE A 391 8.77 10.49 22.38
N TYR A 392 9.28 9.33 21.96
CA TYR A 392 9.64 9.09 20.57
C TYR A 392 8.41 8.61 19.81
N LEU A 393 8.00 9.36 18.78
CA LEU A 393 6.84 9.07 17.91
C LEU A 393 7.23 8.56 16.51
N GLY A 394 8.36 7.92 16.38
CA GLY A 394 8.77 7.22 15.17
C GLY A 394 8.48 5.72 15.26
N PRO A 395 8.86 4.95 14.22
CA PRO A 395 8.67 3.49 14.23
C PRO A 395 9.31 2.82 15.45
N SER A 396 8.59 1.85 16.05
CA SER A 396 9.03 1.11 17.25
C SER A 396 10.37 0.42 17.04
N MET A 397 10.58 -0.19 15.86
CA MET A 397 11.85 -0.84 15.52
C MET A 397 13.02 0.15 15.39
N ASN A 398 12.77 1.41 15.06
CA ASN A 398 13.80 2.44 15.06
C ASN A 398 14.13 2.90 16.48
N TYR A 399 13.13 3.00 17.35
CA TYR A 399 13.35 3.27 18.76
C TYR A 399 14.23 2.18 19.42
N ARG A 400 13.93 0.91 19.15
CA ARG A 400 14.75 -0.22 19.67
C ARG A 400 16.21 -0.12 19.25
N LYS A 401 16.48 0.37 18.04
CA LYS A 401 17.85 0.52 17.53
C LYS A 401 18.57 1.70 18.15
N GLN A 402 17.89 2.83 18.28
CA GLN A 402 18.47 4.04 18.82
C GLN A 402 17.41 5.07 19.24
N HIS A 403 17.56 5.62 20.43
CA HIS A 403 16.69 6.67 20.96
C HIS A 403 17.43 7.57 21.94
N VAL A 404 16.84 8.71 22.29
CA VAL A 404 17.36 9.61 23.31
C VAL A 404 17.25 8.93 24.68
N PRO A 405 18.35 8.86 25.49
CA PRO A 405 18.30 8.30 26.85
C PRO A 405 17.21 8.97 27.70
N GLY A 406 16.42 8.16 28.41
CA GLY A 406 15.31 8.63 29.22
C GLY A 406 14.02 8.96 28.45
N SER A 407 14.02 8.87 27.11
CA SER A 407 12.79 8.92 26.34
C SER A 407 12.06 7.57 26.37
N ARG A 408 10.75 7.60 26.12
CA ARG A 408 9.91 6.40 25.94
C ARG A 408 9.36 6.37 24.53
N TRP A 409 9.17 5.18 23.97
CA TRP A 409 8.41 5.03 22.74
C TRP A 409 6.92 5.23 23.02
N SER A 410 6.24 5.90 22.11
CA SER A 410 4.79 5.97 22.06
C SER A 410 4.33 6.16 20.62
N ILE A 411 3.03 6.07 20.40
CA ILE A 411 2.38 6.32 19.13
C ILE A 411 1.13 7.18 19.38
N ARG A 412 0.72 7.97 18.40
CA ARG A 412 -0.34 8.97 18.59
C ARG A 412 -1.64 8.36 19.19
N SER A 413 -2.02 7.16 18.78
CA SER A 413 -3.22 6.49 19.30
C SER A 413 -3.15 6.24 20.80
N ARG A 414 -1.94 6.12 21.38
CA ARG A 414 -1.67 5.83 22.81
C ARG A 414 -1.10 7.03 23.59
N ILE A 415 -0.65 8.09 22.91
CA ILE A 415 0.16 9.17 23.55
C ILE A 415 -0.55 9.82 24.74
N VAL A 416 -1.87 9.99 24.68
CA VAL A 416 -2.66 10.57 25.80
C VAL A 416 -2.56 9.70 27.05
N LYS A 417 -2.67 8.38 26.89
CA LYS A 417 -2.52 7.41 27.99
C LYS A 417 -1.10 7.40 28.53
N ASP A 418 -0.12 7.36 27.63
CA ASP A 418 1.30 7.24 27.98
C ASP A 418 1.86 8.50 28.64
N ALA A 419 1.29 9.66 28.29
CA ALA A 419 1.63 10.96 28.89
C ALA A 419 0.75 11.34 30.09
N ALA A 420 -0.07 10.42 30.61
CA ALA A 420 -0.96 10.72 31.74
C ALA A 420 -0.18 11.25 32.95
N GLY A 421 -0.59 12.38 33.50
CA GLY A 421 0.06 13.06 34.62
C GLY A 421 1.31 13.90 34.25
N ALA A 422 1.78 13.86 32.99
CA ALA A 422 2.88 14.72 32.55
C ALA A 422 2.41 16.18 32.36
N LYS A 423 3.14 17.12 32.96
CA LYS A 423 2.88 18.57 32.78
C LYS A 423 3.59 19.12 31.56
N ASN A 424 4.79 18.64 31.29
CA ASN A 424 5.64 19.04 30.18
C ASN A 424 5.96 17.81 29.32
N VAL A 425 5.60 17.85 28.05
CA VAL A 425 5.85 16.76 27.10
C VAL A 425 6.78 17.23 26.01
N VAL A 426 7.79 16.44 25.69
CA VAL A 426 8.66 16.64 24.54
C VAL A 426 8.46 15.49 23.56
N LEU A 427 8.07 15.82 22.34
CA LEU A 427 7.92 14.87 21.26
C LEU A 427 9.21 14.79 20.44
N ILE A 428 9.63 13.58 20.10
CA ILE A 428 10.84 13.28 19.33
C ILE A 428 10.44 12.51 18.09
N THR A 429 10.54 13.12 16.93
CA THR A 429 10.25 12.46 15.64
C THR A 429 10.90 13.22 14.50
N ARG A 430 11.06 12.57 13.33
CA ARG A 430 11.37 13.23 12.05
C ARG A 430 10.13 13.76 11.35
N ASP A 431 8.97 13.16 11.62
CA ASP A 431 7.68 13.53 11.04
C ASP A 431 6.99 14.56 11.93
N THR A 432 7.22 15.82 11.60
CA THR A 432 6.66 16.97 12.33
C THR A 432 5.13 16.97 12.33
N ASP A 433 4.52 16.53 11.23
CA ASP A 433 3.06 16.54 11.07
C ASP A 433 2.41 15.54 12.05
N VAL A 434 3.03 14.38 12.26
CA VAL A 434 2.58 13.41 13.28
C VAL A 434 2.69 13.99 14.69
N ALA A 435 3.77 14.69 15.00
CA ALA A 435 3.93 15.35 16.30
C ALA A 435 2.87 16.44 16.52
N GLN A 436 2.59 17.25 15.51
CA GLN A 436 1.56 18.29 15.55
C GLN A 436 0.16 17.69 15.74
N ALA A 437 -0.15 16.60 15.04
CA ALA A 437 -1.39 15.87 15.22
C ALA A 437 -1.52 15.26 16.63
N ALA A 438 -0.44 14.68 17.17
CA ALA A 438 -0.41 14.16 18.53
C ALA A 438 -0.59 15.26 19.60
N ALA A 439 -0.06 16.47 19.34
CA ALA A 439 -0.22 17.60 20.23
C ALA A 439 -1.67 18.09 20.33
N ILE A 440 -2.48 17.92 19.29
CA ILE A 440 -3.93 18.21 19.37
C ILE A 440 -4.58 17.29 20.42
N ASP A 441 -4.28 15.98 20.35
CA ASP A 441 -4.84 15.00 21.28
C ASP A 441 -4.37 15.25 22.72
N LEU A 442 -3.09 15.61 22.90
CA LEU A 442 -2.53 15.97 24.21
C LEU A 442 -3.17 17.25 24.78
N ALA A 443 -3.36 18.27 23.97
CA ALA A 443 -4.03 19.52 24.39
C ALA A 443 -5.50 19.28 24.81
N GLU A 444 -6.23 18.44 24.08
CA GLU A 444 -7.60 18.03 24.45
C GLU A 444 -7.62 17.24 25.78
N ALA A 445 -6.56 16.51 26.09
CA ALA A 445 -6.39 15.81 27.36
C ALA A 445 -5.87 16.71 28.50
N GLY A 446 -5.70 18.03 28.27
CA GLY A 446 -5.25 18.98 29.26
C GLY A 446 -3.73 19.09 29.43
N VAL A 447 -2.94 18.52 28.53
CA VAL A 447 -1.46 18.69 28.51
C VAL A 447 -1.11 19.96 27.75
N GLY A 448 -0.92 21.06 28.47
CA GLY A 448 -0.77 22.40 27.85
C GLY A 448 0.66 22.74 27.35
N ASN A 449 1.69 22.04 27.80
CA ASN A 449 3.07 22.34 27.43
C ASN A 449 3.71 21.19 26.63
N VAL A 450 3.48 21.21 25.32
CA VAL A 450 4.03 20.23 24.37
C VAL A 450 5.07 20.91 23.48
N LYS A 451 6.28 20.36 23.43
CA LYS A 451 7.39 20.86 22.59
C LYS A 451 7.87 19.75 21.65
N LEU A 452 8.50 20.14 20.57
CA LEU A 452 9.14 19.26 19.60
C LEU A 452 10.66 19.39 19.68
N LEU A 453 11.39 18.28 19.78
CA LEU A 453 12.85 18.30 19.66
C LEU A 453 13.23 18.75 18.24
N GLU A 454 13.90 19.91 18.16
CA GLU A 454 14.32 20.46 16.88
C GLU A 454 15.28 19.51 16.14
N GLY A 455 14.96 19.16 14.90
CA GLY A 455 15.75 18.24 14.07
C GLY A 455 15.83 16.79 14.57
N GLY A 456 15.11 16.42 15.63
CA GLY A 456 14.99 15.04 16.12
C GLY A 456 16.34 14.44 16.55
N LEU A 457 16.53 13.12 16.30
CA LEU A 457 17.75 12.41 16.70
C LEU A 457 19.02 12.97 16.05
N ALA A 458 18.92 13.56 14.87
CA ALA A 458 20.08 14.09 14.14
C ALA A 458 20.74 15.26 14.91
N THR A 459 19.95 16.20 15.43
CA THR A 459 20.46 17.32 16.22
C THR A 459 20.98 16.89 17.59
N TRP A 460 20.36 15.88 18.21
CA TRP A 460 20.87 15.27 19.44
C TRP A 460 22.28 14.71 19.24
N THR A 461 22.50 13.95 18.17
CA THR A 461 23.80 13.38 17.82
C THR A 461 24.81 14.46 17.42
N ALA A 462 24.39 15.46 16.63
CA ALA A 462 25.25 16.60 16.25
C ALA A 462 25.71 17.42 17.44
N ALA A 463 24.94 17.48 18.52
CA ALA A 463 25.36 18.11 19.79
C ALA A 463 26.33 17.24 20.60
N GLY A 464 26.81 16.12 20.08
CA GLY A 464 27.74 15.19 20.73
C GLY A 464 27.13 14.33 21.81
N TYR A 465 25.79 14.18 21.83
CA TYR A 465 25.12 13.33 22.83
C TYR A 465 24.92 11.91 22.29
N THR A 466 25.12 10.93 23.19
CA THR A 466 24.95 9.51 22.87
C THR A 466 23.47 9.14 22.74
N LEU A 467 23.18 8.19 21.87
CA LEU A 467 21.91 7.51 21.81
C LEU A 467 21.99 6.17 22.55
N GLU A 468 20.85 5.67 22.98
CA GLU A 468 20.68 4.39 23.66
C GLU A 468 20.00 3.41 22.75
N ALA A 469 20.29 2.12 22.89
CA ALA A 469 19.62 1.03 22.20
C ALA A 469 18.88 0.15 23.22
N SER A 470 17.64 -0.22 22.90
CA SER A 470 16.81 -1.09 23.74
C SER A 470 16.14 -2.17 22.88
N PRO A 471 16.86 -3.25 22.51
CA PRO A 471 16.40 -4.23 21.51
C PRO A 471 15.06 -4.91 21.82
N HIS A 472 14.65 -4.91 23.09
CA HIS A 472 13.42 -5.55 23.56
C HIS A 472 12.42 -4.58 24.19
N THR A 473 12.65 -3.28 24.07
CA THR A 473 11.74 -2.24 24.58
C THR A 473 11.37 -1.26 23.47
N PRO A 474 10.07 -1.05 23.18
CA PRO A 474 8.89 -1.71 23.78
C PRO A 474 8.88 -3.24 23.54
N ALA A 475 8.09 -3.99 24.31
CA ALA A 475 7.91 -5.43 24.06
C ALA A 475 7.25 -5.67 22.68
N ASP A 476 7.40 -6.87 22.11
CA ASP A 476 6.83 -7.17 20.77
C ASP A 476 5.33 -6.91 20.71
N ALA A 477 4.59 -7.28 21.76
CA ALA A 477 3.15 -7.04 21.85
C ALA A 477 2.76 -5.55 21.89
N ASP A 478 3.70 -4.67 22.27
CA ASP A 478 3.48 -3.22 22.31
C ASP A 478 3.87 -2.52 21.03
N CYS A 479 4.59 -3.19 20.13
CA CYS A 479 4.98 -2.68 18.80
C CYS A 479 3.80 -2.75 17.83
N ILE A 480 2.72 -2.03 18.13
CA ILE A 480 1.46 -2.09 17.36
C ILE A 480 1.57 -1.51 15.94
N ASP A 481 2.64 -0.82 15.63
CA ASP A 481 2.99 -0.29 14.32
C ASP A 481 3.75 -1.29 13.44
N TYR A 482 4.15 -2.47 13.97
CA TYR A 482 5.01 -3.40 13.28
C TYR A 482 4.40 -4.80 13.17
N LEU A 483 4.32 -5.33 11.94
CA LEU A 483 3.79 -6.65 11.66
C LEU A 483 4.92 -7.67 11.52
N PHE A 484 5.25 -8.37 12.60
CA PHE A 484 6.31 -9.39 12.65
C PHE A 484 6.09 -10.50 11.61
N PHE A 485 4.89 -11.02 11.49
CA PHE A 485 4.53 -12.09 10.53
C PHE A 485 4.97 -11.80 9.09
N VAL A 486 4.83 -10.54 8.62
CA VAL A 486 5.23 -10.17 7.27
C VAL A 486 6.73 -9.93 7.16
N HIS A 487 7.36 -9.40 8.20
CA HIS A 487 8.77 -8.99 8.15
C HIS A 487 9.76 -10.13 8.39
N ASP A 488 9.45 -11.08 9.26
CA ASP A 488 10.34 -12.18 9.65
C ASP A 488 10.76 -13.06 8.49
N ARG A 489 9.86 -13.30 7.52
CA ARG A 489 10.16 -14.04 6.29
C ARG A 489 11.27 -13.41 5.45
N HIS A 490 11.46 -12.09 5.52
CA HIS A 490 12.50 -11.38 4.79
C HIS A 490 13.85 -11.37 5.50
N LEU A 491 13.90 -11.86 6.74
CA LEU A 491 15.10 -11.99 7.57
C LEU A 491 15.72 -13.40 7.51
N GLY A 492 15.26 -14.25 6.58
CA GLY A 492 15.77 -15.61 6.41
C GLY A 492 15.07 -16.66 7.28
N ASN A 493 14.00 -16.32 7.98
CA ASN A 493 13.20 -17.26 8.75
C ASN A 493 12.41 -18.20 7.83
N ARG A 494 12.90 -19.43 7.66
CA ARG A 494 12.31 -20.43 6.75
C ARG A 494 10.90 -20.87 7.16
N GLU A 495 10.64 -20.96 8.47
CA GLU A 495 9.31 -21.30 8.96
C GLU A 495 8.30 -20.20 8.66
N ALA A 496 8.68 -18.93 8.85
CA ALA A 496 7.86 -17.79 8.45
C ALA A 496 7.58 -17.76 6.94
N MET A 497 8.55 -18.16 6.10
CA MET A 497 8.33 -18.31 4.66
C MET A 497 7.27 -19.37 4.33
N LYS A 498 7.36 -20.56 4.95
CA LYS A 498 6.38 -21.65 4.75
C LYS A 498 4.98 -21.24 5.21
N GLN A 499 4.88 -20.65 6.39
CA GLN A 499 3.62 -20.15 6.95
C GLN A 499 2.99 -19.08 6.03
N TYR A 500 3.80 -18.19 5.48
CA TYR A 500 3.32 -17.17 4.56
C TYR A 500 2.78 -17.77 3.25
N LEU A 501 3.48 -18.71 2.64
CA LEU A 501 3.03 -19.37 1.41
C LEU A 501 1.75 -20.20 1.65
N ALA A 502 1.65 -20.92 2.77
CA ALA A 502 0.46 -21.65 3.17
C ALA A 502 -0.72 -20.71 3.44
N TRP A 503 -0.46 -19.56 4.07
CA TRP A 503 -1.47 -18.53 4.28
C TRP A 503 -1.99 -17.97 2.96
N GLU A 504 -1.11 -17.62 2.01
CA GLU A 504 -1.48 -17.04 0.71
C GLU A 504 -2.42 -17.98 -0.07
N THR A 505 -2.08 -19.27 -0.15
CA THR A 505 -2.91 -20.29 -0.83
C THR A 505 -4.21 -20.61 -0.10
N GLY A 506 -4.28 -20.41 1.21
CA GLY A 506 -5.48 -20.63 2.03
C GLY A 506 -6.50 -19.50 2.03
N LEU A 507 -6.21 -18.37 1.35
CA LEU A 507 -7.07 -17.18 1.40
C LEU A 507 -8.43 -17.37 0.72
N ILE A 508 -8.48 -18.05 -0.43
CA ILE A 508 -9.73 -18.24 -1.19
C ILE A 508 -10.79 -18.96 -0.37
N ALA A 509 -10.39 -19.94 0.45
CA ALA A 509 -11.30 -20.71 1.28
C ALA A 509 -12.00 -19.89 2.39
N GLN A 510 -11.51 -18.67 2.66
CA GLN A 510 -12.07 -17.75 3.66
C GLN A 510 -13.13 -16.80 3.08
N LEU A 511 -13.28 -16.77 1.73
CA LEU A 511 -14.26 -15.91 1.07
C LEU A 511 -15.67 -16.50 1.17
N ASP A 512 -16.63 -15.68 1.53
CA ASP A 512 -18.03 -15.98 1.26
C ASP A 512 -18.41 -15.64 -0.20
N GLU A 513 -19.60 -16.06 -0.62
CA GLU A 513 -20.05 -15.86 -2.00
C GLU A 513 -20.20 -14.38 -2.40
N GLN A 514 -20.57 -13.50 -1.46
CA GLN A 514 -20.67 -12.05 -1.73
C GLN A 514 -19.31 -11.40 -1.93
N ASP A 515 -18.34 -11.76 -1.08
CA ASP A 515 -16.97 -11.26 -1.21
C ASP A 515 -16.32 -11.76 -2.50
N LYS A 516 -16.51 -13.05 -2.82
CA LYS A 516 -16.02 -13.67 -4.06
C LYS A 516 -16.61 -13.00 -5.30
N ALA A 517 -17.92 -12.70 -5.30
CA ALA A 517 -18.60 -12.02 -6.39
C ALA A 517 -18.11 -10.57 -6.64
N SER A 518 -17.31 -9.99 -5.73
CA SER A 518 -16.67 -8.70 -5.93
C SER A 518 -15.54 -8.74 -6.96
N PHE A 519 -14.90 -9.90 -7.13
CA PHE A 519 -13.84 -10.11 -8.12
C PHE A 519 -14.44 -10.59 -9.44
N LYS A 520 -13.99 -9.99 -10.57
CA LYS A 520 -14.51 -10.22 -11.94
C LYS A 520 -13.47 -10.90 -12.83
N VAL A 521 -12.73 -11.86 -12.27
CA VAL A 521 -11.64 -12.54 -12.98
C VAL A 521 -12.19 -13.35 -14.16
N GLY A 522 -11.58 -13.18 -15.33
CA GLY A 522 -11.95 -13.91 -16.54
C GLY A 522 -13.26 -13.50 -17.20
N GLU A 523 -14.03 -12.63 -16.58
CA GLU A 523 -15.30 -12.15 -17.16
C GLU A 523 -15.02 -11.15 -18.29
N SER A 524 -15.20 -11.61 -19.52
CA SER A 524 -15.30 -10.76 -20.73
C SER A 524 -16.78 -10.42 -20.96
N HIS A 525 -17.36 -9.62 -20.07
CA HIS A 525 -18.80 -9.24 -20.19
C HIS A 525 -19.05 -8.00 -21.01
#